data_c57862f616d62dd2bda7b09d27407b28
#
_entry.id   c57862f616d62dd2bda7b09d27407b28
#
_cell.length_a   1.000
_cell.length_b   1.000
_cell.length_c   1.000
_cell.angle_alpha   90.00
_cell.angle_beta   90.00
_cell.angle_gamma   90.00
#
_symmetry.space_group_name_H-M   'P 1'
#
loop_
_entity.id
_entity.type
_entity.pdbx_description
1 polymer ?
#
loop_
_entity_poly.entity_id
_entity_poly.type
_entity_poly.pdbx_seq_one_letter_code
_entity_poly.pdbx_strand_id
1 'polypeptide(L)'
;MHLFKKLKERRPELYPQVVLVDGNGILHKNQCGYASHLGVVLDLPTIGCAKSFFDIDGLHQEEVEKYLRDKLENEGEGVRLKGKSGKEWCHAILVN
;
A
#
# COMPACT_ATOMS: atom_id res chain seq x y z
N MET A 1 -9.16 9.64 -14.02
CA MET A 1 -7.98 9.99 -14.81
C MET A 1 -8.10 11.34 -15.49
N HIS A 2 -9.30 11.65 -15.95
CA HIS A 2 -9.60 12.94 -16.56
C HIS A 2 -9.30 14.13 -15.64
N LEU A 3 -9.57 13.98 -14.32
CA LEU A 3 -9.28 15.01 -13.32
C LEU A 3 -7.78 15.31 -13.24
N PHE A 4 -6.95 14.26 -13.21
CA PHE A 4 -5.49 14.42 -13.13
C PHE A 4 -4.93 15.07 -14.40
N LYS A 5 -5.45 14.71 -15.55
CA LYS A 5 -5.05 15.32 -16.82
C LYS A 5 -5.37 16.81 -16.85
N LYS A 6 -6.57 17.20 -16.41
CA LYS A 6 -6.96 18.61 -16.31
C LYS A 6 -6.09 19.37 -15.31
N LEU A 7 -5.78 18.78 -14.18
CA LEU A 7 -4.93 19.39 -13.17
C LEU A 7 -3.53 19.66 -13.72
N LYS A 8 -2.96 18.71 -14.44
CA LYS A 8 -1.64 18.85 -15.04
C LYS A 8 -1.60 19.99 -16.08
N GLU A 9 -2.66 20.13 -16.86
CA GLU A 9 -2.76 21.14 -17.91
C GLU A 9 -3.02 22.54 -17.36
N ARG A 10 -3.91 22.65 -16.37
CA ARG A 10 -4.38 23.96 -15.84
C ARG A 10 -3.60 24.47 -14.66
N ARG A 11 -3.21 23.59 -13.77
CA ARG A 11 -2.51 23.93 -12.52
C ARG A 11 -1.37 22.97 -12.29
N PRO A 12 -0.33 22.96 -13.16
CA PRO A 12 0.79 22.02 -13.03
C PRO A 12 1.51 22.11 -11.69
N GLU A 13 1.51 23.26 -11.03
CA GLU A 13 2.12 23.43 -9.72
C GLU A 13 1.40 22.64 -8.62
N LEU A 14 0.15 22.25 -8.86
CA LEU A 14 -0.63 21.43 -7.93
C LEU A 14 -0.60 19.95 -8.27
N TYR A 15 0.05 19.58 -9.38
CA TYR A 15 0.12 18.18 -9.79
C TYR A 15 0.94 17.38 -8.77
N PRO A 16 0.41 16.26 -8.27
CA PRO A 16 1.08 15.55 -7.19
C PRO A 16 2.36 14.83 -7.65
N GLN A 17 3.30 14.68 -6.73
CA GLN A 17 4.51 13.88 -6.95
C GLN A 17 4.27 12.43 -6.55
N VAL A 18 3.33 12.19 -5.63
CA VAL A 18 2.94 10.87 -5.16
C VAL A 18 1.47 10.90 -4.79
N VAL A 19 0.78 9.80 -4.97
CA VAL A 19 -0.66 9.68 -4.66
C VAL A 19 -0.86 8.61 -3.60
N LEU A 20 -1.57 8.95 -2.53
CA LEU A 20 -2.01 8.00 -1.51
C LEU A 20 -3.38 7.47 -1.93
N VAL A 21 -3.52 6.16 -1.97
CA VAL A 21 -4.73 5.50 -2.46
C VAL A 21 -5.28 4.58 -1.36
N ASP A 22 -6.57 4.68 -1.10
CA ASP A 22 -7.25 3.75 -0.21
C ASP A 22 -7.48 2.43 -0.95
N GLY A 23 -6.49 1.55 -0.85
CA GLY A 23 -6.51 0.27 -1.53
C GLY A 23 -5.16 -0.42 -1.47
N ASN A 24 -5.12 -1.68 -1.86
CA ASN A 24 -3.89 -2.48 -1.85
C ASN A 24 -2.96 -2.11 -2.99
N GLY A 25 -1.65 -2.22 -2.73
CA GLY A 25 -0.61 -2.23 -3.75
C GLY A 25 -0.39 -3.63 -4.28
N ILE A 26 0.80 -4.18 -4.05
CA ILE A 26 1.13 -5.53 -4.54
C ILE A 26 0.60 -6.65 -3.64
N LEU A 27 0.20 -6.35 -2.41
CA LEU A 27 -0.42 -7.33 -1.52
C LEU A 27 -1.85 -7.62 -2.00
N HIS A 28 -1.96 -8.42 -3.04
CA HIS A 28 -3.19 -8.70 -3.75
C HIS A 28 -3.05 -10.04 -4.49
N LYS A 29 -4.15 -10.74 -4.74
CA LYS A 29 -4.13 -12.05 -5.40
C LYS A 29 -3.43 -12.01 -6.77
N ASN A 30 -3.54 -10.90 -7.48
CA ASN A 30 -2.90 -10.70 -8.78
C ASN A 30 -1.63 -9.83 -8.67
N GLN A 31 -1.15 -9.58 -7.45
CA GLN A 31 -0.02 -8.69 -7.15
C GLN A 31 -0.20 -7.27 -7.71
N CYS A 32 -1.45 -6.88 -7.97
CA CYS A 32 -1.78 -5.58 -8.50
C CYS A 32 -3.15 -5.15 -8.00
N GLY A 33 -3.19 -4.52 -6.83
CA GLY A 33 -4.41 -3.93 -6.29
C GLY A 33 -4.70 -2.58 -6.95
N TYR A 34 -5.69 -1.87 -6.41
CA TYR A 34 -6.16 -0.61 -6.99
C TYR A 34 -5.05 0.45 -7.05
N ALA A 35 -4.25 0.56 -5.99
CA ALA A 35 -3.15 1.53 -5.95
C ALA A 35 -2.10 1.27 -7.02
N SER A 36 -1.73 -0.01 -7.21
CA SER A 36 -0.75 -0.38 -8.25
C SER A 36 -1.30 -0.11 -9.65
N HIS A 37 -2.55 -0.46 -9.88
CA HIS A 37 -3.20 -0.22 -11.17
C HIS A 37 -3.27 1.28 -11.48
N LEU A 38 -3.69 2.08 -10.50
CA LEU A 38 -3.80 3.53 -10.67
C LEU A 38 -2.44 4.16 -10.94
N GLY A 39 -1.40 3.70 -10.26
CA GLY A 39 -0.03 4.20 -10.46
C GLY A 39 0.45 3.99 -11.88
N VAL A 40 0.18 2.82 -12.45
CA VAL A 40 0.56 2.53 -13.85
C VAL A 40 -0.22 3.42 -14.82
N VAL A 41 -1.53 3.56 -14.61
CA VAL A 41 -2.38 4.37 -15.48
C VAL A 41 -2.00 5.85 -15.45
N LEU A 42 -1.68 6.37 -14.27
CA LEU A 42 -1.30 7.78 -14.10
C LEU A 42 0.17 8.05 -14.37
N ASP A 43 0.99 7.01 -14.44
CA ASP A 43 2.45 7.11 -14.51
C ASP A 43 2.98 7.96 -13.35
N LEU A 44 2.49 7.69 -12.15
CA LEU A 44 2.86 8.36 -10.91
C LEU A 44 3.16 7.35 -9.82
N PRO A 45 4.10 7.65 -8.92
CA PRO A 45 4.27 6.84 -7.72
C PRO A 45 2.99 6.85 -6.90
N THR A 46 2.53 5.68 -6.47
CA THR A 46 1.37 5.54 -5.60
C THR A 46 1.72 4.74 -4.36
N ILE A 47 1.09 5.06 -3.24
CA ILE A 47 1.18 4.31 -2.00
C ILE A 47 -0.23 3.81 -1.68
N GLY A 48 -0.38 2.49 -1.63
CA GLY A 48 -1.65 1.89 -1.22
C GLY A 48 -1.73 1.78 0.29
N CYS A 49 -2.80 2.32 0.86
CA CYS A 49 -3.11 2.20 2.28
C CYS A 49 -4.34 1.33 2.41
N ALA A 50 -4.21 0.14 2.98
CA ALA A 50 -5.31 -0.80 3.11
C ALA A 50 -5.48 -1.25 4.54
N LYS A 51 -6.73 -1.45 4.95
CA LYS A 51 -7.08 -1.99 6.26
C LYS A 51 -7.30 -3.49 6.20
N SER A 52 -7.66 -4.01 5.04
CA SER A 52 -7.88 -5.44 4.82
C SER A 52 -6.59 -6.10 4.41
N PHE A 53 -6.31 -7.23 5.04
CA PHE A 53 -5.12 -8.02 4.72
C PHE A 53 -5.49 -9.14 3.76
N PHE A 54 -4.64 -9.37 2.79
CA PHE A 54 -4.83 -10.45 1.83
C PHE A 54 -3.84 -11.57 2.13
N ASP A 55 -4.35 -12.76 2.44
CA ASP A 55 -3.49 -13.91 2.75
C ASP A 55 -2.77 -14.39 1.49
N ILE A 56 -1.46 -14.29 1.48
CA ILE A 56 -0.64 -14.67 0.34
C ILE A 56 0.80 -14.98 0.80
N ASP A 57 1.46 -15.87 0.10
CA ASP A 57 2.89 -16.19 0.28
C ASP A 57 3.24 -16.54 1.74
N GLY A 58 2.37 -17.33 2.38
CA GLY A 58 2.56 -17.73 3.77
C GLY A 58 2.20 -16.68 4.81
N LEU A 59 1.79 -15.50 4.38
CA LEU A 59 1.28 -14.46 5.27
C LEU A 59 -0.21 -14.67 5.50
N HIS A 60 -0.60 -14.83 6.75
CA HIS A 60 -1.99 -15.01 7.16
C HIS A 60 -2.37 -13.91 8.13
N GLN A 61 -3.56 -13.37 7.98
CA GLN A 61 -4.02 -12.22 8.77
C GLN A 61 -3.87 -12.43 10.28
N GLU A 62 -4.31 -13.58 10.78
CA GLU A 62 -4.26 -13.84 12.22
C GLU A 62 -2.82 -13.89 12.76
N GLU A 63 -1.93 -14.56 12.03
CA GLU A 63 -0.53 -14.67 12.42
C GLU A 63 0.18 -13.33 12.34
N VAL A 64 -0.11 -12.56 11.30
CA VAL A 64 0.48 -11.24 11.13
C VAL A 64 0.02 -10.29 12.24
N GLU A 65 -1.27 -10.29 12.56
CA GLU A 65 -1.79 -9.45 13.65
C GLU A 65 -1.16 -9.79 14.99
N LYS A 66 -0.97 -11.08 15.27
CA LYS A 66 -0.31 -11.51 16.50
C LYS A 66 1.15 -11.06 16.54
N TYR A 67 1.86 -11.24 15.42
CA TYR A 67 3.25 -10.81 15.30
C TYR A 67 3.39 -9.31 15.52
N LEU A 68 2.49 -8.52 14.95
CA LEU A 68 2.51 -7.07 15.09
C LEU A 68 2.21 -6.62 16.52
N ARG A 69 1.27 -7.29 17.20
CA ARG A 69 0.97 -6.98 18.60
C ARG A 69 2.15 -7.24 19.51
N ASP A 70 2.92 -8.29 19.21
CA ASP A 70 4.10 -8.65 20.02
C ASP A 70 5.30 -7.73 19.74
N LYS A 71 5.42 -7.23 18.51
CA LYS A 71 6.57 -6.45 18.06
C LYS A 71 6.40 -4.94 18.18
N LEU A 72 5.20 -4.44 17.94
CA LEU A 72 4.94 -2.99 17.89
C LEU A 72 4.28 -2.55 19.20
N GLU A 73 4.91 -1.62 19.87
CA GLU A 73 4.41 -1.08 21.15
C GLU A 73 3.87 0.34 21.02
N ASN A 74 4.45 1.12 20.13
CA ASN A 74 4.12 2.54 20.02
C ASN A 74 3.47 2.85 18.67
N GLU A 75 2.53 3.79 18.69
CA GLU A 75 1.90 4.30 17.48
C GLU A 75 2.96 4.88 16.52
N GLY A 76 2.81 4.59 15.27
CA GLY A 76 3.75 5.03 14.23
C GLY A 76 4.88 4.05 13.94
N GLU A 77 5.09 3.07 14.82
CA GLU A 77 6.07 2.02 14.54
C GLU A 77 5.59 1.15 13.38
N GLY A 78 6.52 0.67 12.58
CA GLY A 78 6.21 -0.16 11.44
C GLY A 78 7.22 -1.26 11.21
N VAL A 79 6.80 -2.27 10.47
CA VAL A 79 7.64 -3.41 10.12
C VAL A 79 7.35 -3.86 8.70
N ARG A 80 8.39 -4.26 7.99
CA ARG A 80 8.25 -4.82 6.65
C ARG A 80 7.77 -6.26 6.75
N LEU A 81 6.74 -6.60 5.98
CA LEU A 81 6.22 -7.96 5.93
C LEU A 81 6.80 -8.68 4.74
N LYS A 82 7.54 -9.75 5.03
CA LYS A 82 8.09 -10.64 4.02
C LYS A 82 7.31 -11.94 4.02
N GLY A 83 6.98 -12.42 2.83
CA GLY A 83 6.35 -13.71 2.67
C GLY A 83 7.36 -14.85 2.81
N LYS A 84 6.85 -16.05 2.69
CA LYS A 84 7.64 -17.28 2.76
C LYS A 84 8.73 -17.34 1.69
N SER A 85 8.48 -16.72 0.53
CA SER A 85 9.43 -16.63 -0.57
C SER A 85 10.55 -15.62 -0.33
N GLY A 86 10.45 -14.80 0.72
CA GLY A 86 11.38 -13.70 0.98
C GLY A 86 10.98 -12.38 0.35
N LYS A 87 9.91 -12.37 -0.42
CA LYS A 87 9.42 -11.14 -1.07
C LYS A 87 8.79 -10.21 -0.04
N GLU A 88 9.16 -8.92 -0.10
CA GLU A 88 8.52 -7.89 0.71
C GLU A 88 7.21 -7.48 0.06
N TRP A 89 6.11 -7.65 0.79
CA TRP A 89 4.77 -7.36 0.26
C TRP A 89 4.23 -6.01 0.69
N CYS A 90 4.51 -5.62 1.91
CA CYS A 90 4.01 -4.36 2.44
C CYS A 90 4.76 -3.95 3.69
N HIS A 91 4.43 -2.76 4.18
CA HIS A 91 4.91 -2.23 5.45
C HIS A 91 3.70 -2.05 6.36
N ALA A 92 3.68 -2.75 7.48
CA ALA A 92 2.59 -2.63 8.44
C ALA A 92 2.95 -1.59 9.49
N ILE A 93 2.04 -0.69 9.77
CA ILE A 93 2.24 0.41 10.71
C ILE A 93 1.17 0.35 11.79
N LEU A 94 1.59 0.52 13.04
CA LEU A 94 0.66 0.57 14.16
C LEU A 94 -0.04 1.92 14.20
N VAL A 95 -1.36 1.90 14.11
CA VAL A 95 -2.20 3.09 14.24
C VAL A 95 -3.30 2.81 15.27
N ASN A 96 -3.69 3.83 15.99
CA ASN A 96 -4.78 3.74 16.96
C ASN A 96 -6.13 3.99 16.29
#